data_4fc5b70359816553abce48d346acfdd3
#
_entry.id   4fc5b70359816553abce48d346acfdd3
#
_cell.length_a   1.000
_cell.length_b   1.000
_cell.length_c   1.000
_cell.angle_alpha   90.00
_cell.angle_beta   90.00
_cell.angle_gamma   90.00
#
_symmetry.space_group_name_H-M   'P 1'
#
loop_
_entity.id
_entity.type
_entity.pdbx_description
1 polymer ?
#
loop_
_entity_poly.entity_id
_entity_poly.type
_entity_poly.pdbx_seq_one_letter_code
_entity_poly.pdbx_strand_id
1 'polypeptide(L)'
;MIKALMGFAAFILSLASSAHPVIYKDGFVVSSFNMSSFSDNQLLYTFSPNWAAGLNHWRFTKGEENTELGLVRLNHLLWRKNGEDSQANIYLLSGAGVMDSEIGRRSTREAYMGGVEADWETRTLYTALKYYHFSSPAVSDISMTQVRLGISPFEAPFESLQSWFMVQAMYTPATQRDVTLTPMLRFFYKNVLWEMGSSTRGEWMLNLMVHY
;
A
#
# COMPACT_ATOMS: atom_id res chain seq x y z
N MET A 1 -27.02 4.74 -38.08
CA MET A 1 -26.91 4.07 -36.76
C MET A 1 -25.52 3.48 -36.48
N ILE A 2 -24.39 4.08 -36.89
CA ILE A 2 -23.02 3.55 -36.70
C ILE A 2 -22.13 4.52 -35.90
N LYS A 3 -22.62 5.72 -35.56
CA LYS A 3 -21.83 6.73 -34.83
C LYS A 3 -21.95 6.68 -33.30
N ALA A 4 -22.77 5.80 -32.73
CA ALA A 4 -22.95 5.67 -31.26
C ALA A 4 -22.06 4.60 -30.59
N LEU A 5 -21.37 3.78 -31.38
CA LEU A 5 -20.51 2.68 -30.81
C LEU A 5 -19.04 3.06 -30.63
N MET A 6 -18.60 4.21 -31.14
CA MET A 6 -17.20 4.66 -31.00
C MET A 6 -16.94 5.48 -29.73
N GLY A 7 -17.96 5.88 -28.99
CA GLY A 7 -17.82 6.68 -27.75
C GLY A 7 -17.53 5.87 -26.50
N PHE A 8 -17.70 4.54 -26.51
CA PHE A 8 -17.54 3.70 -25.32
C PHE A 8 -16.14 3.03 -25.22
N ALA A 9 -15.38 3.04 -26.30
CA ALA A 9 -14.05 2.42 -26.34
C ALA A 9 -12.91 3.36 -25.89
N ALA A 10 -13.17 4.66 -25.72
CA ALA A 10 -12.13 5.65 -25.37
C ALA A 10 -11.97 5.88 -23.87
N PHE A 11 -12.74 5.22 -23.00
CA PHE A 11 -12.68 5.40 -21.55
C PHE A 11 -11.92 4.32 -20.78
N ILE A 12 -11.30 3.37 -21.50
CA ILE A 12 -10.54 2.24 -20.88
C ILE A 12 -9.02 2.45 -20.95
N LEU A 13 -8.56 3.61 -21.39
CA LEU A 13 -7.13 3.86 -21.58
C LEU A 13 -6.58 4.79 -20.50
N SER A 14 -6.38 4.29 -19.31
CA SER A 14 -5.29 4.67 -18.38
C SER A 14 -5.50 4.03 -17.01
N LEU A 15 -5.45 2.73 -16.94
CA LEU A 15 -5.24 2.06 -15.66
C LEU A 15 -3.78 1.63 -15.63
N ALA A 16 -2.90 2.62 -15.49
CA ALA A 16 -1.59 2.36 -14.91
C ALA A 16 -1.88 1.78 -13.54
N SER A 17 -1.45 0.58 -13.34
CA SER A 17 -1.81 -0.24 -12.24
C SER A 17 -0.82 -0.04 -11.10
N SER A 18 -1.08 0.89 -10.25
CA SER A 18 -0.43 0.95 -8.97
C SER A 18 -1.37 0.64 -7.82
N ALA A 19 -0.77 0.21 -6.73
CA ALA A 19 -1.43 -0.15 -5.49
C ALA A 19 -1.93 1.10 -4.76
N HIS A 20 -3.08 1.64 -5.18
CA HIS A 20 -3.65 2.86 -4.60
C HIS A 20 -4.54 2.57 -3.39
N PRO A 21 -4.47 3.41 -2.33
CA PRO A 21 -5.39 3.37 -1.18
C PRO A 21 -6.85 3.68 -1.52
N VAL A 22 -7.11 4.34 -2.64
CA VAL A 22 -8.44 4.66 -3.20
C VAL A 22 -8.39 4.36 -4.69
N ILE A 23 -9.19 3.40 -5.13
CA ILE A 23 -9.31 2.98 -6.53
C ILE A 23 -10.56 3.62 -7.20
N TYR A 24 -11.08 3.04 -8.26
CA TYR A 24 -12.33 3.49 -8.87
C TYR A 24 -13.52 3.23 -7.93
N LYS A 25 -14.57 4.06 -8.07
CA LYS A 25 -15.79 3.94 -7.28
C LYS A 25 -16.42 2.54 -7.45
N ASP A 26 -16.97 2.02 -6.36
CA ASP A 26 -17.59 0.70 -6.23
C ASP A 26 -16.60 -0.47 -6.37
N GLY A 27 -15.30 -0.19 -6.37
CA GLY A 27 -14.25 -1.21 -6.41
C GLY A 27 -13.79 -1.66 -5.03
N PHE A 28 -13.25 -2.88 -4.97
CA PHE A 28 -12.64 -3.48 -3.79
C PHE A 28 -11.14 -3.68 -3.97
N VAL A 29 -10.40 -3.50 -2.90
CA VAL A 29 -8.99 -3.86 -2.80
C VAL A 29 -8.80 -4.88 -1.70
N VAL A 30 -8.18 -6.01 -2.04
CA VAL A 30 -7.63 -6.94 -1.06
C VAL A 30 -6.13 -6.89 -1.19
N SER A 31 -5.43 -6.62 -0.11
CA SER A 31 -3.97 -6.59 -0.12
C SER A 31 -3.37 -7.25 1.12
N SER A 32 -2.22 -7.87 0.92
CA SER A 32 -1.44 -8.54 1.94
C SER A 32 0.04 -8.25 1.68
N PHE A 33 0.64 -7.40 2.52
CA PHE A 33 2.05 -7.05 2.47
C PHE A 33 2.76 -7.70 3.65
N ASN A 34 3.75 -8.54 3.39
CA ASN A 34 4.38 -9.35 4.40
C ASN A 34 5.90 -9.29 4.34
N MET A 35 6.50 -9.08 5.50
CA MET A 35 7.91 -9.25 5.82
C MET A 35 8.01 -10.05 7.12
N SER A 36 9.20 -10.52 7.47
CA SER A 36 9.41 -11.27 8.72
C SER A 36 9.05 -10.43 9.95
N SER A 37 9.40 -9.15 9.94
CA SER A 37 9.17 -8.20 11.04
C SER A 37 7.87 -7.41 10.96
N PHE A 38 7.08 -7.62 9.89
CA PHE A 38 5.95 -6.74 9.61
C PHE A 38 4.92 -7.40 8.69
N SER A 39 3.62 -7.16 8.94
CA SER A 39 2.58 -7.42 7.96
C SER A 39 1.48 -6.35 7.98
N ASP A 40 0.89 -6.08 6.81
CA ASP A 40 -0.22 -5.17 6.58
C ASP A 40 -1.24 -5.85 5.66
N ASN A 41 -2.39 -6.24 6.21
CA ASN A 41 -3.45 -6.91 5.50
C ASN A 41 -4.68 -6.00 5.45
N GLN A 42 -5.23 -5.78 4.26
CA GLN A 42 -6.31 -4.81 4.04
C GLN A 42 -7.43 -5.39 3.18
N LEU A 43 -8.65 -5.01 3.53
CA LEU A 43 -9.84 -5.15 2.70
C LEU A 43 -10.52 -3.77 2.65
N LEU A 44 -10.50 -3.13 1.49
CA LEU A 44 -11.03 -1.77 1.30
C LEU A 44 -12.11 -1.76 0.23
N TYR A 45 -13.14 -0.94 0.43
CA TYR A 45 -14.19 -0.62 -0.53
C TYR A 45 -14.18 0.88 -0.83
N THR A 46 -14.10 1.24 -2.11
CA THR A 46 -14.13 2.63 -2.58
C THR A 46 -15.57 3.03 -2.85
N PHE A 47 -16.21 3.70 -1.87
CA PHE A 47 -17.62 4.11 -1.96
C PHE A 47 -17.83 5.44 -2.68
N SER A 48 -16.77 6.20 -2.92
CA SER A 48 -16.81 7.42 -3.73
C SER A 48 -15.49 7.63 -4.48
N PRO A 49 -15.42 8.51 -5.48
CA PRO A 49 -14.16 8.73 -6.22
C PRO A 49 -12.96 9.12 -5.36
N ASN A 50 -13.20 9.65 -4.16
CA ASN A 50 -12.15 10.17 -3.29
C ASN A 50 -12.08 9.45 -1.94
N TRP A 51 -12.96 8.48 -1.66
CA TRP A 51 -13.04 7.85 -0.36
C TRP A 51 -13.14 6.33 -0.44
N ALA A 52 -12.33 5.66 0.37
CA ALA A 52 -12.42 4.23 0.60
C ALA A 52 -12.42 3.93 2.10
N ALA A 53 -13.17 2.91 2.50
CA ALA A 53 -13.20 2.44 3.88
C ALA A 53 -13.11 0.91 3.92
N GLY A 54 -12.69 0.37 5.05
CA GLY A 54 -12.60 -1.07 5.22
C GLY A 54 -11.91 -1.52 6.48
N LEU A 55 -11.38 -2.72 6.43
CA LEU A 55 -10.69 -3.36 7.54
C LEU A 55 -9.20 -3.44 7.25
N ASN A 56 -8.40 -3.29 8.30
CA ASN A 56 -6.96 -3.35 8.21
C ASN A 56 -6.41 -4.08 9.45
N HIS A 57 -5.52 -5.03 9.21
CA HIS A 57 -4.80 -5.75 10.24
C HIS A 57 -3.30 -5.56 10.05
N TRP A 58 -2.65 -5.03 11.06
CA TRP A 58 -1.20 -4.84 11.12
C TRP A 58 -0.58 -5.77 12.15
N ARG A 59 0.62 -6.24 11.87
CA ARG A 59 1.46 -6.92 12.85
C ARG A 59 2.88 -6.38 12.77
N PHE A 60 3.43 -6.03 13.91
CA PHE A 60 4.83 -5.67 14.10
C PHE A 60 5.47 -6.71 15.00
N THR A 61 6.60 -7.26 14.57
CA THR A 61 7.36 -8.29 15.32
C THR A 61 8.73 -7.73 15.71
N LYS A 62 9.08 -7.80 16.98
CA LYS A 62 10.37 -7.41 17.51
C LYS A 62 10.93 -8.55 18.37
N GLY A 63 11.89 -9.29 17.81
CA GLY A 63 12.35 -10.53 18.43
C GLY A 63 11.21 -11.56 18.46
N GLU A 64 10.81 -11.99 19.65
CA GLU A 64 9.70 -12.92 19.85
C GLU A 64 8.37 -12.23 20.21
N GLU A 65 8.39 -10.91 20.43
CA GLU A 65 7.22 -10.14 20.86
C GLU A 65 6.47 -9.58 19.64
N ASN A 66 5.14 -9.70 19.66
CA ASN A 66 4.25 -9.18 18.62
C ASN A 66 3.41 -8.03 19.14
N THR A 67 3.14 -7.09 18.25
CA THR A 67 2.11 -6.07 18.42
C THR A 67 1.18 -6.14 17.22
N GLU A 68 -0.09 -6.42 17.47
CA GLU A 68 -1.11 -6.56 16.44
C GLU A 68 -2.16 -5.45 16.57
N LEU A 69 -2.61 -4.93 15.44
CA LEU A 69 -3.65 -3.91 15.37
C LEU A 69 -4.75 -4.36 14.42
N GLY A 70 -5.98 -4.35 14.91
CA GLY A 70 -7.20 -4.49 14.10
C GLY A 70 -7.90 -3.14 14.00
N LEU A 71 -8.02 -2.57 12.80
CA LEU A 71 -8.53 -1.22 12.57
C LEU A 71 -9.67 -1.22 11.56
N VAL A 72 -10.66 -0.39 11.80
CA VAL A 72 -11.52 0.17 10.74
C VAL A 72 -10.74 1.33 10.14
N ARG A 73 -10.56 1.31 8.82
CA ARG A 73 -9.73 2.27 8.07
C ARG A 73 -10.59 3.15 7.18
N LEU A 74 -10.20 4.42 7.07
CA LEU A 74 -10.76 5.39 6.14
C LEU A 74 -9.62 6.06 5.39
N ASN A 75 -9.67 6.01 4.06
CA ASN A 75 -8.70 6.63 3.17
C ASN A 75 -9.37 7.74 2.36
N HIS A 76 -8.69 8.85 2.21
CA HIS A 76 -9.13 9.99 1.42
C HIS A 76 -8.07 10.33 0.36
N LEU A 77 -8.47 10.31 -0.91
CA LEU A 77 -7.69 10.89 -2.01
C LEU A 77 -7.81 12.41 -1.94
N LEU A 78 -6.81 13.05 -1.33
CA LEU A 78 -6.78 14.49 -1.12
C LEU A 78 -6.54 15.25 -2.43
N TRP A 79 -5.65 14.71 -3.27
CA TRP A 79 -5.26 15.35 -4.51
C TRP A 79 -4.81 14.31 -5.54
N ARG A 80 -5.20 14.53 -6.80
CA ARG A 80 -4.75 13.76 -7.97
C ARG A 80 -4.46 14.70 -9.13
N LYS A 81 -3.35 14.46 -9.78
CA LYS A 81 -2.98 15.11 -11.03
C LYS A 81 -2.69 14.05 -12.09
N ASN A 82 -3.47 14.07 -13.17
CA ASN A 82 -3.20 13.24 -14.34
C ASN A 82 -2.43 14.09 -15.35
N GLY A 83 -1.27 13.64 -15.78
CA GLY A 83 -0.53 14.12 -16.92
C GLY A 83 -0.87 13.31 -18.16
N GLU A 84 -0.19 13.58 -19.27
CA GLU A 84 -0.35 12.82 -20.51
C GLU A 84 0.07 11.36 -20.34
N ASP A 85 1.24 11.13 -19.72
CA ASP A 85 1.82 9.80 -19.47
C ASP A 85 2.15 9.58 -17.98
N SER A 86 1.56 10.34 -17.08
CA SER A 86 1.87 10.25 -15.66
C SER A 86 0.66 10.50 -14.77
N GLN A 87 0.70 9.96 -13.55
CA GLN A 87 -0.27 10.25 -12.50
C GLN A 87 0.49 10.55 -11.21
N ALA A 88 -0.01 11.53 -10.44
CA ALA A 88 0.46 11.82 -9.10
C ALA A 88 -0.72 11.90 -8.14
N ASN A 89 -0.56 11.36 -6.94
CA ASN A 89 -1.61 11.29 -5.94
C ASN A 89 -1.08 11.66 -4.55
N ILE A 90 -1.97 12.21 -3.71
CA ILE A 90 -1.75 12.38 -2.28
C ILE A 90 -2.98 11.86 -1.56
N TYR A 91 -2.75 10.99 -0.56
CA TYR A 91 -3.79 10.38 0.25
C TYR A 91 -3.60 10.73 1.72
N LEU A 92 -4.69 10.95 2.42
CA LEU A 92 -4.76 10.93 3.87
C LEU A 92 -5.36 9.60 4.31
N LEU A 93 -4.75 9.01 5.32
CA LEU A 93 -5.07 7.68 5.81
C LEU A 93 -5.39 7.80 7.30
N SER A 94 -6.48 7.20 7.74
CA SER A 94 -6.88 7.18 9.14
C SER A 94 -7.49 5.84 9.53
N GLY A 95 -7.44 5.53 10.80
CA GLY A 95 -8.04 4.31 11.33
C GLY A 95 -8.24 4.37 12.84
N ALA A 96 -9.19 3.59 13.32
CA ALA A 96 -9.44 3.40 14.74
C ALA A 96 -9.82 1.93 15.01
N GLY A 97 -9.43 1.42 16.15
CA GLY A 97 -9.70 0.04 16.52
C GLY A 97 -9.00 -0.38 17.79
N VAL A 98 -8.38 -1.54 17.78
CA VAL A 98 -7.72 -2.12 18.96
C VAL A 98 -6.29 -2.54 18.62
N MET A 99 -5.41 -2.40 19.60
CA MET A 99 -4.04 -2.91 19.60
C MET A 99 -3.89 -3.94 20.72
N ASP A 100 -3.38 -5.11 20.38
CA ASP A 100 -2.92 -6.12 21.32
C ASP A 100 -1.39 -6.17 21.27
N SER A 101 -0.73 -6.01 22.40
CA SER A 101 0.74 -6.03 22.47
C SER A 101 1.21 -7.02 23.52
N GLU A 102 2.20 -7.81 23.16
CA GLU A 102 2.92 -8.72 24.05
C GLU A 102 4.11 -8.05 24.73
N ILE A 103 4.46 -6.82 24.31
CA ILE A 103 5.60 -6.07 24.86
C ILE A 103 5.35 -5.74 26.33
N GLY A 104 6.17 -6.31 27.20
CA GLY A 104 6.04 -6.19 28.64
C GLY A 104 4.90 -7.04 29.19
N ARG A 105 3.80 -6.41 29.65
CA ARG A 105 2.60 -7.12 30.10
C ARG A 105 1.55 -7.08 29.01
N ARG A 106 1.13 -8.24 28.52
CA ARG A 106 0.07 -8.33 27.49
C ARG A 106 -1.15 -7.46 27.85
N SER A 107 -1.51 -6.61 26.91
CA SER A 107 -2.64 -5.69 27.07
C SER A 107 -3.29 -5.39 25.74
N THR A 108 -4.63 -5.36 25.75
CA THR A 108 -5.44 -4.91 24.61
C THR A 108 -6.03 -3.55 24.95
N ARG A 109 -5.85 -2.56 24.09
CA ARG A 109 -6.32 -1.18 24.24
C ARG A 109 -6.82 -0.64 22.91
N GLU A 110 -7.53 0.47 22.99
CA GLU A 110 -7.89 1.27 21.84
C GLU A 110 -6.63 1.73 21.09
N ALA A 111 -6.75 1.83 19.76
CA ALA A 111 -5.68 2.27 18.89
C ALA A 111 -6.20 3.19 17.79
N TYR A 112 -5.36 4.13 17.41
CA TYR A 112 -5.61 5.09 16.35
C TYR A 112 -4.46 5.09 15.37
N MET A 113 -4.78 5.30 14.11
CA MET A 113 -3.80 5.41 13.03
C MET A 113 -4.04 6.70 12.26
N GLY A 114 -2.97 7.43 11.98
CA GLY A 114 -2.93 8.53 11.03
C GLY A 114 -1.79 8.32 10.04
N GLY A 115 -1.97 8.75 8.78
CA GLY A 115 -0.91 8.61 7.80
C GLY A 115 -1.12 9.42 6.55
N VAL A 116 -0.05 9.51 5.77
CA VAL A 116 -0.01 10.16 4.45
C VAL A 116 0.68 9.21 3.48
N GLU A 117 0.13 9.10 2.29
CA GLU A 117 0.78 8.47 1.15
C GLU A 117 0.82 9.45 0.00
N ALA A 118 1.96 9.56 -0.67
CA ALA A 118 2.12 10.29 -1.91
C ALA A 118 2.82 9.40 -2.92
N ASP A 119 2.31 9.35 -4.14
CA ASP A 119 2.94 8.62 -5.23
C ASP A 119 2.95 9.44 -6.51
N TRP A 120 3.90 9.10 -7.36
CA TRP A 120 4.00 9.55 -8.74
C TRP A 120 4.47 8.40 -9.60
N GLU A 121 3.80 8.21 -10.72
CA GLU A 121 4.11 7.14 -11.64
C GLU A 121 3.94 7.55 -13.10
N THR A 122 4.73 6.89 -13.94
CA THR A 122 4.55 6.81 -15.39
C THR A 122 4.37 5.35 -15.77
N ARG A 123 4.35 5.05 -17.05
CA ARG A 123 4.31 3.65 -17.53
C ARG A 123 5.58 2.86 -17.20
N THR A 124 6.71 3.54 -16.92
CA THR A 124 8.02 2.92 -16.68
C THR A 124 8.72 3.37 -15.41
N LEU A 125 8.25 4.43 -14.75
CA LEU A 125 8.83 4.95 -13.51
C LEU A 125 7.78 5.00 -12.41
N TYR A 126 8.17 4.64 -11.20
CA TYR A 126 7.33 4.69 -10.01
C TYR A 126 8.11 5.24 -8.83
N THR A 127 7.49 6.13 -8.06
CA THR A 127 7.99 6.60 -6.78
C THR A 127 6.84 6.75 -5.79
N ALA A 128 7.05 6.38 -4.54
CA ALA A 128 6.07 6.60 -3.48
C ALA A 128 6.75 6.87 -2.14
N LEU A 129 6.07 7.69 -1.35
CA LEU A 129 6.39 7.96 0.05
C LEU A 129 5.16 7.63 0.87
N LYS A 130 5.34 6.84 1.96
CA LYS A 130 4.30 6.54 2.93
C LYS A 130 4.80 6.87 4.32
N TYR A 131 3.93 7.47 5.12
CA TYR A 131 4.16 7.68 6.54
C TYR A 131 2.92 7.24 7.30
N TYR A 132 3.13 6.47 8.37
CA TYR A 132 2.10 6.06 9.30
C TYR A 132 2.53 6.35 10.73
N HIS A 133 1.57 6.73 11.54
CA HIS A 133 1.71 6.88 12.98
C HIS A 133 0.56 6.15 13.66
N PHE A 134 0.91 5.30 14.63
CA PHE A 134 -0.02 4.52 15.42
C PHE A 134 0.14 4.91 16.88
N SER A 135 -0.97 5.21 17.54
CA SER A 135 -1.01 5.61 18.94
C SER A 135 -1.97 4.71 19.72
N SER A 136 -1.52 4.26 20.90
CA SER A 136 -2.32 3.44 21.82
C SER A 136 -1.75 3.56 23.23
N PRO A 137 -2.60 3.57 24.28
CA PRO A 137 -2.12 3.47 25.66
C PRO A 137 -1.44 2.14 26.01
N ALA A 138 -1.49 1.14 25.11
CA ALA A 138 -0.90 -0.18 25.33
C ALA A 138 0.62 -0.17 25.25
N VAL A 139 1.18 0.62 24.35
CA VAL A 139 2.62 0.71 24.07
C VAL A 139 2.99 2.14 23.65
N SER A 140 4.30 2.40 23.58
CA SER A 140 4.79 3.64 22.96
C SER A 140 4.35 3.74 21.50
N ASP A 141 4.14 4.96 21.03
CA ASP A 141 3.74 5.25 19.66
C ASP A 141 4.65 4.55 18.65
N ILE A 142 4.02 3.97 17.64
CA ILE A 142 4.72 3.31 16.53
C ILE A 142 4.65 4.24 15.33
N SER A 143 5.76 4.47 14.66
CA SER A 143 5.79 5.17 13.38
C SER A 143 6.46 4.32 12.31
N MET A 144 6.03 4.49 11.06
CA MET A 144 6.65 3.85 9.90
C MET A 144 6.78 4.85 8.77
N THR A 145 7.98 4.94 8.21
CA THR A 145 8.25 5.69 6.98
C THR A 145 8.73 4.72 5.91
N GLN A 146 8.19 4.82 4.71
CA GLN A 146 8.54 3.97 3.59
C GLN A 146 8.71 4.82 2.33
N VAL A 147 9.83 4.62 1.63
CA VAL A 147 10.08 5.20 0.31
C VAL A 147 10.24 4.05 -0.68
N ARG A 148 9.61 4.15 -1.84
CA ARG A 148 9.71 3.19 -2.93
C ARG A 148 10.13 3.88 -4.21
N LEU A 149 11.03 3.25 -4.94
CA LEU A 149 11.44 3.64 -6.29
C LEU A 149 11.34 2.41 -7.18
N GLY A 150 10.91 2.60 -8.41
CA GLY A 150 10.76 1.51 -9.36
C GLY A 150 11.00 1.92 -10.80
N ILE A 151 11.51 0.98 -11.57
CA ILE A 151 11.68 1.11 -13.02
C ILE A 151 11.18 -0.15 -13.72
N SER A 152 10.39 0.03 -14.77
CA SER A 152 10.05 -1.02 -15.72
C SER A 152 10.96 -0.91 -16.94
N PRO A 153 11.64 -1.99 -17.37
CA PRO A 153 12.52 -1.96 -18.53
C PRO A 153 11.77 -1.88 -19.87
N PHE A 154 10.46 -2.06 -19.85
CA PHE A 154 9.59 -1.99 -21.03
C PHE A 154 8.18 -1.60 -20.66
N GLU A 155 7.45 -1.06 -21.62
CA GLU A 155 6.00 -0.86 -21.52
C GLU A 155 5.27 -2.11 -21.99
N ALA A 156 4.31 -2.58 -21.18
CA ALA A 156 3.46 -3.70 -21.54
C ALA A 156 2.01 -3.23 -21.73
N PRO A 157 1.24 -3.82 -22.65
CA PRO A 157 -0.22 -3.65 -22.69
C PRO A 157 -0.87 -4.12 -21.38
N PHE A 158 -2.03 -3.57 -21.05
CA PHE A 158 -2.77 -3.90 -19.81
C PHE A 158 -3.04 -5.40 -19.63
N GLU A 159 -3.28 -6.11 -20.72
CA GLU A 159 -3.54 -7.57 -20.70
C GLU A 159 -2.27 -8.43 -20.69
N SER A 160 -1.10 -7.80 -20.63
CA SER A 160 0.20 -8.47 -20.59
C SER A 160 0.85 -8.30 -19.22
N LEU A 161 1.73 -9.24 -18.89
CA LEU A 161 2.51 -9.16 -17.66
C LEU A 161 3.49 -7.98 -17.74
N GLN A 162 3.38 -7.03 -16.84
CA GLN A 162 4.35 -5.97 -16.65
C GLN A 162 5.26 -6.29 -15.47
N SER A 163 6.56 -6.09 -15.64
CA SER A 163 7.58 -6.40 -14.64
C SER A 163 8.36 -5.14 -14.28
N TRP A 164 8.69 -5.02 -12.99
CA TRP A 164 9.39 -3.87 -12.42
C TRP A 164 10.53 -4.31 -11.53
N PHE A 165 11.63 -3.58 -11.61
CA PHE A 165 12.65 -3.58 -10.57
C PHE A 165 12.34 -2.48 -9.57
N MET A 166 12.24 -2.84 -8.31
CA MET A 166 11.86 -1.94 -7.24
C MET A 166 12.91 -1.94 -6.14
N VAL A 167 13.05 -0.81 -5.47
CA VAL A 167 13.78 -0.71 -4.20
C VAL A 167 12.88 -0.01 -3.18
N GLN A 168 12.76 -0.61 -2.01
CA GLN A 168 12.08 -0.04 -0.85
C GLN A 168 13.09 0.31 0.22
N ALA A 169 13.02 1.52 0.77
CA ALA A 169 13.64 1.91 2.03
C ALA A 169 12.55 2.04 3.08
N MET A 170 12.66 1.35 4.20
CA MET A 170 11.69 1.37 5.29
C MET A 170 12.38 1.65 6.62
N TYR A 171 11.78 2.54 7.40
CA TYR A 171 12.20 2.86 8.76
C TYR A 171 11.02 2.71 9.71
N THR A 172 11.15 1.79 10.68
CA THR A 172 10.13 1.49 11.68
C THR A 172 10.84 1.31 13.03
N PRO A 173 11.00 2.38 13.83
CA PRO A 173 11.75 2.34 15.10
C PRO A 173 11.26 1.28 16.08
N ALA A 174 9.96 0.93 16.03
CA ALA A 174 9.36 -0.08 16.88
C ALA A 174 9.96 -1.48 16.67
N THR A 175 10.34 -1.83 15.45
CA THR A 175 10.93 -3.12 15.11
C THR A 175 12.43 -3.05 14.92
N GLN A 176 12.93 -1.97 14.33
CA GLN A 176 14.33 -1.82 13.91
C GLN A 176 14.80 -0.37 14.06
N ARG A 177 16.06 -0.19 14.51
CA ARG A 177 16.64 1.14 14.71
C ARG A 177 17.18 1.80 13.44
N ASP A 178 17.43 1.01 12.38
CA ASP A 178 18.03 1.49 11.14
C ASP A 178 17.08 1.34 9.96
N VAL A 179 17.36 2.07 8.89
CA VAL A 179 16.66 1.93 7.62
C VAL A 179 16.93 0.54 7.03
N THR A 180 15.86 -0.15 6.64
CA THR A 180 15.93 -1.43 5.93
C THR A 180 15.74 -1.19 4.44
N LEU A 181 16.70 -1.64 3.62
CA LEU A 181 16.60 -1.60 2.17
C LEU A 181 16.14 -2.98 1.66
N THR A 182 15.19 -2.98 0.76
CA THR A 182 14.62 -4.20 0.17
C THR A 182 14.53 -4.05 -1.35
N PRO A 183 15.51 -4.57 -2.11
CA PRO A 183 15.34 -4.80 -3.54
C PRO A 183 14.27 -5.87 -3.77
N MET A 184 13.42 -5.65 -4.78
CA MET A 184 12.32 -6.55 -5.09
C MET A 184 11.95 -6.51 -6.56
N LEU A 185 11.29 -7.58 -7.00
CA LEU A 185 10.59 -7.64 -8.28
C LEU A 185 9.11 -7.41 -8.03
N ARG A 186 8.49 -6.58 -8.85
CA ARG A 186 7.04 -6.38 -8.92
C ARG A 186 6.56 -6.89 -10.26
N PHE A 187 5.47 -7.61 -10.21
CA PHE A 187 4.74 -8.09 -11.37
C PHE A 187 3.30 -7.60 -11.29
N PHE A 188 2.81 -7.18 -12.43
CA PHE A 188 1.44 -6.76 -12.56
C PHE A 188 0.79 -7.42 -13.78
N TYR A 189 -0.37 -8.00 -13.57
CA TYR A 189 -1.17 -8.62 -14.61
C TYR A 189 -2.65 -8.30 -14.38
N LYS A 190 -3.25 -7.55 -15.29
CA LYS A 190 -4.65 -7.07 -15.15
C LYS A 190 -4.88 -6.34 -13.82
N ASN A 191 -5.59 -6.96 -12.92
CA ASN A 191 -5.96 -6.43 -11.61
C ASN A 191 -5.19 -7.08 -10.44
N VAL A 192 -4.18 -7.89 -10.73
CA VAL A 192 -3.35 -8.57 -9.73
C VAL A 192 -1.94 -8.02 -9.77
N LEU A 193 -1.47 -7.56 -8.61
CA LEU A 193 -0.09 -7.16 -8.35
C LEU A 193 0.51 -8.12 -7.33
N TRP A 194 1.74 -8.58 -7.59
CA TRP A 194 2.54 -9.28 -6.59
C TRP A 194 3.98 -8.79 -6.61
N GLU A 195 4.58 -8.79 -5.44
CA GLU A 195 5.97 -8.38 -5.23
C GLU A 195 6.69 -9.44 -4.43
N MET A 196 7.94 -9.67 -4.78
CA MET A 196 8.82 -10.55 -4.01
C MET A 196 10.22 -9.93 -3.92
N GLY A 197 10.82 -10.04 -2.76
CA GLY A 197 12.14 -9.51 -2.51
C GLY A 197 12.78 -10.03 -1.24
N SER A 198 13.99 -9.56 -0.98
CA SER A 198 14.70 -9.83 0.26
C SER A 198 15.39 -8.56 0.72
N SER A 199 15.27 -8.25 2.01
CA SER A 199 15.94 -7.09 2.57
C SER A 199 17.44 -7.32 2.67
N THR A 200 18.21 -6.24 2.81
CA THR A 200 19.66 -6.28 3.08
C THR A 200 19.99 -6.97 4.42
N ARG A 201 18.99 -7.30 5.22
CA ARG A 201 19.11 -8.04 6.49
C ARG A 201 18.71 -9.51 6.36
N GLY A 202 18.41 -9.98 5.15
CA GLY A 202 17.99 -11.36 4.90
C GLY A 202 16.51 -11.64 5.18
N GLU A 203 15.69 -10.61 5.47
CA GLU A 203 14.25 -10.80 5.61
C GLU A 203 13.60 -10.95 4.24
N TRP A 204 12.79 -11.99 4.08
CA TRP A 204 11.97 -12.14 2.88
C TRP A 204 10.83 -11.11 2.85
N MET A 205 10.38 -10.74 1.66
CA MET A 205 9.19 -9.94 1.44
C MET A 205 8.33 -10.59 0.35
N LEU A 206 7.04 -10.71 0.63
CA LEU A 206 6.02 -11.18 -0.32
C LEU A 206 4.76 -10.35 -0.16
N ASN A 207 4.36 -9.67 -1.22
CA ASN A 207 3.17 -8.84 -1.24
C ASN A 207 2.24 -9.30 -2.37
N LEU A 208 0.95 -9.26 -2.08
CA LEU A 208 -0.12 -9.52 -3.03
C LEU A 208 -1.17 -8.42 -2.91
N MET A 209 -1.67 -7.94 -4.04
CA MET A 209 -2.83 -7.05 -4.08
C MET A 209 -3.71 -7.41 -5.27
N VAL A 210 -5.02 -7.40 -5.04
CA VAL A 210 -6.02 -7.65 -6.07
C VAL A 210 -7.07 -6.54 -6.01
N HIS A 211 -7.40 -5.99 -7.18
CA HIS A 211 -8.47 -5.02 -7.37
C HIS A 211 -9.67 -5.69 -8.04
N TYR A 212 -10.87 -5.39 -7.56
CA TYR A 212 -12.15 -5.88 -8.12
C TYR A 212 -13.07 -4.74 -8.49
#